data_b203dd8495e7373796ede2c582b2ab14
#
_entry.id   b203dd8495e7373796ede2c582b2ab14
#
_cell.length_a   1.000
_cell.length_b   1.000
_cell.length_c   1.000
_cell.angle_alpha   90.00
_cell.angle_beta   90.00
_cell.angle_gamma   90.00
#
_symmetry.space_group_name_H-M   'P 1'
#
loop_
_entity.id
_entity.type
_entity.pdbx_description
1 polymer ?
#
loop_
_entity_poly.entity_id
_entity_poly.type
_entity_poly.pdbx_seq_one_letter_code
_entity_poly.pdbx_strand_id
1 'polypeptide(L)'
;IQSNCWFNTFFVNFFISDKGRKFFHYFRHLMIEGKQQNGKIIPKELQNAFALLNFGIDASLTGNRFAYELNTNQIIKQIYKSVPKIYLRKLPYLVNVDKPSNPLMYYMNITNYLSNHNLNILFSKNTTNKWKSQMYSQMVKRKKIPHIIIIEITSKDAGKFLDKPIKFAINDFHYMLDSAVVKDTTGQHFCSALTCNKKEMGYDGLSHHSLLSFEWKHKLNSNIDWSFEGSLDLDKKMVYWNFTKSYQLLFYYRIK
;
A
#
# COMPACT_ATOMS: atom_id res chain seq x y z
N ILE A 1 10.93 -4.57 -19.01
CA ILE A 1 10.30 -4.92 -17.73
C ILE A 1 9.73 -3.67 -17.13
N GLN A 2 8.48 -3.76 -16.74
CA GLN A 2 7.75 -2.60 -16.26
C GLN A 2 7.86 -2.58 -14.73
N SER A 3 8.46 -1.52 -14.19
CA SER A 3 8.64 -1.33 -12.74
C SER A 3 7.36 -0.80 -12.08
N ASN A 4 6.26 -1.57 -12.12
CA ASN A 4 4.96 -1.18 -11.54
C ASN A 4 4.54 -1.97 -10.30
N CYS A 5 5.38 -2.85 -9.77
CA CYS A 5 5.07 -3.67 -8.60
C CYS A 5 4.65 -2.80 -7.39
N TRP A 6 5.28 -1.65 -7.20
CA TRP A 6 4.92 -0.68 -6.16
C TRP A 6 3.49 -0.14 -6.32
N PHE A 7 3.01 0.07 -7.56
CA PHE A 7 1.65 0.51 -7.81
C PHE A 7 0.65 -0.62 -7.60
N ASN A 8 0.96 -1.82 -8.06
CA ASN A 8 0.11 -2.98 -7.84
C ASN A 8 -0.07 -3.26 -6.34
N THR A 9 1.00 -3.15 -5.54
CA THR A 9 0.90 -3.30 -4.08
C THR A 9 0.11 -2.16 -3.43
N PHE A 10 0.25 -0.90 -3.91
CA PHE A 10 -0.61 0.21 -3.50
C PHE A 10 -2.09 -0.10 -3.79
N PHE A 11 -2.39 -0.53 -5.02
CA PHE A 11 -3.75 -0.86 -5.44
C PHE A 11 -4.38 -1.92 -4.52
N VAL A 12 -3.67 -3.04 -4.31
CA VAL A 12 -4.18 -4.18 -3.56
C VAL A 12 -4.35 -3.85 -2.06
N ASN A 13 -3.35 -3.23 -1.43
CA ASN A 13 -3.40 -2.94 0.00
C ASN A 13 -4.40 -1.83 0.36
N PHE A 14 -4.59 -0.84 -0.51
CA PHE A 14 -5.45 0.31 -0.20
C PHE A 14 -6.90 0.08 -0.62
N PHE A 15 -7.15 -0.66 -1.70
CA PHE A 15 -8.49 -0.75 -2.26
C PHE A 15 -9.11 -2.15 -2.25
N ILE A 16 -8.30 -3.20 -2.09
CA ILE A 16 -8.80 -4.59 -2.12
C ILE A 16 -8.82 -5.22 -0.73
N SER A 17 -7.85 -4.93 0.13
CA SER A 17 -7.84 -5.46 1.50
C SER A 17 -9.08 -5.06 2.30
N ASP A 18 -9.49 -5.87 3.27
CA ASP A 18 -10.75 -5.69 4.03
C ASP A 18 -10.85 -4.34 4.74
N LYS A 19 -9.77 -3.92 5.38
CA LYS A 19 -9.73 -2.63 6.08
C LYS A 19 -9.36 -1.49 5.14
N GLY A 20 -8.45 -1.74 4.20
CA GLY A 20 -8.05 -0.75 3.20
C GLY A 20 -9.23 -0.24 2.40
N ARG A 21 -10.01 -1.13 1.76
CA ARG A 21 -11.20 -0.74 0.97
C ARG A 21 -12.23 0.07 1.78
N LYS A 22 -12.35 -0.21 3.08
CA LYS A 22 -13.25 0.52 3.95
C LYS A 22 -12.74 1.93 4.26
N PHE A 23 -11.48 2.06 4.63
CA PHE A 23 -10.91 3.33 5.07
C PHE A 23 -10.49 4.26 3.93
N PHE A 24 -10.20 3.72 2.74
CA PHE A 24 -9.92 4.50 1.55
C PHE A 24 -11.14 4.73 0.66
N HIS A 25 -12.32 4.38 1.12
CA HIS A 25 -13.58 4.61 0.39
C HIS A 25 -13.80 6.09 0.02
N TYR A 26 -13.40 7.02 0.87
CA TYR A 26 -13.46 8.46 0.57
C TYR A 26 -12.65 8.84 -0.68
N PHE A 27 -11.53 8.15 -0.94
CA PHE A 27 -10.72 8.41 -2.12
C PHE A 27 -11.40 7.91 -3.39
N ARG A 28 -12.18 6.83 -3.28
CA ARG A 28 -13.05 6.38 -4.38
C ARG A 28 -14.16 7.37 -4.67
N HIS A 29 -14.79 7.97 -3.66
CA HIS A 29 -15.76 9.05 -3.86
C HIS A 29 -15.14 10.21 -4.64
N LEU A 30 -13.97 10.65 -4.29
CA LEU A 30 -13.25 11.69 -5.01
C LEU A 30 -13.00 11.30 -6.48
N MET A 31 -12.67 10.03 -6.75
CA MET A 31 -12.50 9.52 -8.11
C MET A 31 -13.80 9.55 -8.91
N ILE A 32 -14.93 9.22 -8.28
CA ILE A 32 -16.25 9.14 -8.93
C ILE A 32 -16.81 10.54 -9.16
N GLU A 33 -16.78 11.38 -8.14
CA GLU A 33 -17.42 12.71 -8.19
C GLU A 33 -16.57 13.75 -8.92
N GLY A 34 -15.27 13.51 -9.07
CA GLY A 34 -14.32 14.47 -9.65
C GLY A 34 -14.18 15.75 -8.82
N LYS A 35 -14.57 15.70 -7.53
CA LYS A 35 -14.56 16.85 -6.62
C LYS A 35 -13.86 16.48 -5.31
N GLN A 36 -13.17 17.45 -4.74
CA GLN A 36 -12.64 17.38 -3.39
C GLN A 36 -13.75 17.71 -2.36
N GLN A 37 -13.53 17.40 -1.08
CA GLN A 37 -14.49 17.72 0.00
C GLN A 37 -14.83 19.22 0.11
N ASN A 38 -13.90 20.08 -0.24
CA ASN A 38 -14.11 21.53 -0.26
C ASN A 38 -14.87 22.02 -1.53
N GLY A 39 -15.38 21.11 -2.35
CA GLY A 39 -16.10 21.40 -3.60
C GLY A 39 -15.20 21.71 -4.79
N LYS A 40 -13.89 21.80 -4.63
CA LYS A 40 -12.96 22.08 -5.73
C LYS A 40 -12.95 20.91 -6.71
N ILE A 41 -13.18 21.21 -7.99
CA ILE A 41 -13.13 20.24 -9.08
C ILE A 41 -11.68 19.85 -9.35
N ILE A 42 -11.40 18.56 -9.49
CA ILE A 42 -10.08 18.08 -9.91
C ILE A 42 -9.88 18.27 -11.41
N PRO A 43 -8.65 18.43 -11.91
CA PRO A 43 -8.39 18.57 -13.34
C PRO A 43 -9.01 17.43 -14.17
N LYS A 44 -9.57 17.76 -15.33
CA LYS A 44 -10.29 16.80 -16.18
C LYS A 44 -9.45 15.58 -16.55
N GLU A 45 -8.18 15.80 -16.86
CA GLU A 45 -7.24 14.75 -17.20
C GLU A 45 -7.05 13.77 -16.04
N LEU A 46 -6.98 14.29 -14.80
CA LEU A 46 -6.89 13.48 -13.60
C LEU A 46 -8.18 12.74 -13.29
N GLN A 47 -9.36 13.33 -13.62
CA GLN A 47 -10.65 12.65 -13.53
C GLN A 47 -10.67 11.39 -14.39
N ASN A 48 -10.19 11.46 -15.64
CA ASN A 48 -10.09 10.31 -16.54
C ASN A 48 -9.18 9.21 -15.98
N ALA A 49 -8.01 9.58 -15.42
CA ALA A 49 -7.11 8.63 -14.80
C ALA A 49 -7.74 7.95 -13.56
N PHE A 50 -8.47 8.72 -12.77
CA PHE A 50 -9.17 8.22 -11.59
C PHE A 50 -10.40 7.39 -11.94
N ALA A 51 -11.11 7.71 -13.00
CA ALA A 51 -12.20 6.88 -13.49
C ALA A 51 -11.69 5.49 -13.89
N LEU A 52 -10.56 5.41 -14.59
CA LEU A 52 -9.93 4.15 -14.95
C LEU A 52 -9.45 3.37 -13.71
N LEU A 53 -8.85 4.06 -12.73
CA LEU A 53 -8.46 3.44 -11.47
C LEU A 53 -9.67 2.89 -10.71
N ASN A 54 -10.75 3.69 -10.60
CA ASN A 54 -11.98 3.25 -9.93
C ASN A 54 -12.64 2.07 -10.63
N PHE A 55 -12.67 2.07 -11.97
CA PHE A 55 -13.15 0.93 -12.75
C PHE A 55 -12.36 -0.35 -12.45
N GLY A 56 -11.02 -0.26 -12.40
CA GLY A 56 -10.17 -1.40 -12.03
C GLY A 56 -10.42 -1.91 -10.61
N ILE A 57 -10.63 -1.00 -9.65
CA ILE A 57 -10.99 -1.36 -8.27
C ILE A 57 -12.34 -2.10 -8.25
N ASP A 58 -13.33 -1.57 -8.94
CA ASP A 58 -14.68 -2.15 -8.98
C ASP A 58 -14.67 -3.54 -9.63
N ALA A 59 -14.02 -3.67 -10.78
CA ALA A 59 -13.85 -4.96 -11.46
C ALA A 59 -13.17 -6.00 -10.54
N SER A 60 -12.14 -5.58 -9.79
CA SER A 60 -11.43 -6.47 -8.86
C SER A 60 -12.30 -6.90 -7.67
N LEU A 61 -13.09 -5.98 -7.11
CA LEU A 61 -13.97 -6.26 -5.98
C LEU A 61 -15.18 -7.12 -6.34
N THR A 62 -15.67 -7.01 -7.58
CA THR A 62 -16.82 -7.78 -8.08
C THR A 62 -16.42 -9.10 -8.75
N GLY A 63 -15.13 -9.37 -8.89
CA GLY A 63 -14.63 -10.56 -9.61
C GLY A 63 -14.90 -10.51 -11.12
N ASN A 64 -15.04 -9.33 -11.69
CA ASN A 64 -15.24 -9.15 -13.11
C ASN A 64 -13.98 -9.51 -13.89
N ARG A 65 -14.13 -10.19 -15.06
CA ARG A 65 -13.01 -10.59 -15.93
C ARG A 65 -12.08 -9.44 -16.30
N PHE A 66 -12.57 -8.23 -16.42
CA PHE A 66 -11.75 -7.05 -16.73
C PHE A 66 -10.69 -6.74 -15.68
N ALA A 67 -10.80 -7.29 -14.46
CA ALA A 67 -9.74 -7.18 -13.46
C ALA A 67 -8.44 -7.85 -13.92
N TYR A 68 -8.52 -8.94 -14.68
CA TYR A 68 -7.36 -9.67 -15.19
C TYR A 68 -6.71 -8.99 -16.40
N GLU A 69 -7.49 -8.15 -17.10
CA GLU A 69 -7.03 -7.40 -18.29
C GLU A 69 -6.52 -6.00 -17.91
N LEU A 70 -6.64 -5.61 -16.63
CA LEU A 70 -6.30 -4.28 -16.16
C LEU A 70 -4.80 -3.99 -16.32
N ASN A 71 -4.50 -3.04 -17.21
CA ASN A 71 -3.15 -2.55 -17.39
C ASN A 71 -2.87 -1.35 -16.48
N THR A 72 -2.35 -1.60 -15.29
CA THR A 72 -2.02 -0.58 -14.29
C THR A 72 -1.02 0.46 -14.80
N ASN A 73 -0.21 0.14 -15.81
CA ASN A 73 0.70 1.11 -16.42
C ASN A 73 -0.03 2.24 -17.13
N GLN A 74 -1.19 1.98 -17.69
CA GLN A 74 -2.02 3.03 -18.30
C GLN A 74 -2.49 4.03 -17.23
N ILE A 75 -2.89 3.53 -16.07
CA ILE A 75 -3.31 4.36 -14.93
C ILE A 75 -2.14 5.24 -14.46
N ILE A 76 -0.97 4.65 -14.24
CA ILE A 76 0.23 5.37 -13.82
C ILE A 76 0.58 6.47 -14.85
N LYS A 77 0.61 6.12 -16.13
CA LYS A 77 0.91 7.08 -17.22
C LYS A 77 -0.09 8.23 -17.25
N GLN A 78 -1.38 7.94 -17.12
CA GLN A 78 -2.42 8.97 -17.13
C GLN A 78 -2.32 9.88 -15.91
N ILE A 79 -2.16 9.34 -14.70
CA ILE A 79 -1.96 10.16 -13.49
C ILE A 79 -0.72 11.04 -13.65
N TYR A 80 0.40 10.48 -14.09
CA TYR A 80 1.64 11.24 -14.26
C TYR A 80 1.51 12.37 -15.28
N LYS A 81 0.85 12.13 -16.42
CA LYS A 81 0.60 13.16 -17.45
C LYS A 81 -0.36 14.24 -17.01
N SER A 82 -1.29 13.91 -16.10
CA SER A 82 -2.31 14.84 -15.62
C SER A 82 -1.79 15.84 -14.60
N VAL A 83 -0.61 15.60 -14.01
CA VAL A 83 -0.02 16.49 -13.02
C VAL A 83 0.97 17.43 -13.70
N PRO A 84 0.78 18.76 -13.58
CA PRO A 84 1.68 19.73 -14.21
C PRO A 84 3.13 19.58 -13.73
N LYS A 85 4.10 19.78 -14.65
CA LYS A 85 5.53 19.59 -14.39
C LYS A 85 6.06 20.35 -13.17
N ILE A 86 5.51 21.52 -12.88
CA ILE A 86 5.89 22.31 -11.70
C ILE A 86 5.58 21.60 -10.39
N TYR A 87 4.49 20.83 -10.33
CA TYR A 87 4.14 20.02 -9.15
C TYR A 87 4.95 18.73 -9.09
N LEU A 88 5.19 18.06 -10.22
CA LEU A 88 6.01 16.84 -10.27
C LEU A 88 7.41 17.05 -9.68
N ARG A 89 8.01 18.23 -9.84
CA ARG A 89 9.31 18.57 -9.22
C ARG A 89 9.25 18.57 -7.68
N LYS A 90 8.09 18.85 -7.09
CA LYS A 90 7.86 18.89 -5.64
C LYS A 90 7.31 17.57 -5.08
N LEU A 91 6.97 16.64 -5.95
CA LEU A 91 6.31 15.36 -5.62
C LEU A 91 7.15 14.19 -6.17
N PRO A 92 8.33 13.92 -5.60
CA PRO A 92 9.34 13.04 -6.17
C PRO A 92 8.89 11.57 -6.31
N TYR A 93 7.87 11.17 -5.57
CA TYR A 93 7.32 9.81 -5.65
C TYR A 93 6.14 9.67 -6.62
N LEU A 94 5.67 10.78 -7.21
CA LEU A 94 4.69 10.75 -8.29
C LEU A 94 5.44 10.54 -9.61
N VAL A 95 5.73 9.30 -9.92
CA VAL A 95 6.62 8.90 -11.01
C VAL A 95 5.87 8.25 -12.16
N ASN A 96 6.50 8.19 -13.32
CA ASN A 96 6.01 7.41 -14.46
C ASN A 96 6.36 5.91 -14.29
N VAL A 97 5.76 5.08 -15.13
CA VAL A 97 5.82 3.60 -15.09
C VAL A 97 7.23 3.02 -15.10
N ASP A 98 8.18 3.70 -15.73
CA ASP A 98 9.57 3.21 -15.88
C ASP A 98 10.45 3.54 -14.67
N LYS A 99 9.89 4.14 -13.63
CA LYS A 99 10.65 4.54 -12.44
C LYS A 99 10.14 3.81 -11.20
N PRO A 100 11.07 3.35 -10.33
CA PRO A 100 10.68 2.77 -9.06
C PRO A 100 10.04 3.82 -8.15
N SER A 101 9.09 3.40 -7.33
CA SER A 101 8.47 4.24 -6.30
C SER A 101 8.17 3.43 -5.05
N ASN A 102 7.60 4.11 -4.05
CA ASN A 102 7.13 3.51 -2.83
C ASN A 102 5.60 3.68 -2.77
N PRO A 103 4.83 2.62 -2.53
CA PRO A 103 3.36 2.66 -2.58
C PRO A 103 2.74 3.70 -1.61
N LEU A 104 3.28 3.81 -0.40
CA LEU A 104 2.79 4.80 0.57
C LEU A 104 3.15 6.23 0.16
N MET A 105 4.39 6.45 -0.25
CA MET A 105 4.86 7.78 -0.63
C MET A 105 4.18 8.27 -1.91
N TYR A 106 3.85 7.37 -2.83
CA TYR A 106 3.04 7.68 -4.00
C TYR A 106 1.65 8.18 -3.61
N TYR A 107 0.95 7.46 -2.72
CA TYR A 107 -0.35 7.87 -2.19
C TYR A 107 -0.25 9.25 -1.49
N MET A 108 0.75 9.45 -0.64
CA MET A 108 0.94 10.73 0.05
C MET A 108 1.19 11.89 -0.93
N ASN A 109 1.91 11.65 -2.03
CA ASN A 109 2.14 12.67 -3.04
C ASN A 109 0.86 13.03 -3.81
N ILE A 110 0.01 12.04 -4.15
CA ILE A 110 -1.30 12.31 -4.77
C ILE A 110 -2.17 13.13 -3.82
N THR A 111 -2.28 12.74 -2.55
CA THR A 111 -3.12 13.44 -1.58
C THR A 111 -2.61 14.86 -1.28
N ASN A 112 -1.29 15.07 -1.26
CA ASN A 112 -0.70 16.40 -1.16
C ASN A 112 -1.03 17.26 -2.38
N TYR A 113 -0.95 16.72 -3.58
CA TYR A 113 -1.32 17.43 -4.80
C TYR A 113 -2.79 17.87 -4.79
N LEU A 114 -3.67 17.00 -4.31
CA LEU A 114 -5.09 17.26 -4.19
C LEU A 114 -5.47 18.08 -2.95
N SER A 115 -4.54 18.38 -2.07
CA SER A 115 -4.79 19.01 -0.75
C SER A 115 -5.88 18.25 0.04
N ASN A 116 -5.88 16.92 -0.07
CA ASN A 116 -6.88 16.05 0.52
C ASN A 116 -6.27 15.19 1.63
N HIS A 117 -6.67 15.43 2.89
CA HIS A 117 -6.13 14.77 4.08
C HIS A 117 -7.25 14.21 4.99
N ASN A 118 -8.22 13.52 4.39
CA ASN A 118 -9.41 13.04 5.10
C ASN A 118 -9.12 11.98 6.16
N LEU A 119 -8.10 11.17 5.93
CA LEU A 119 -7.70 10.16 6.91
C LEU A 119 -6.49 10.63 7.71
N ASN A 120 -6.61 10.52 9.03
CA ASN A 120 -5.46 10.73 9.90
C ASN A 120 -4.59 9.47 9.89
N ILE A 121 -3.50 9.53 9.14
CA ILE A 121 -2.52 8.44 9.00
C ILE A 121 -1.29 8.81 9.82
N LEU A 122 -0.90 7.92 10.70
CA LEU A 122 0.39 7.97 11.39
C LEU A 122 1.37 7.06 10.68
N PHE A 123 2.38 7.66 10.09
CA PHE A 123 3.51 6.94 9.54
C PHE A 123 4.66 6.93 10.54
N SER A 124 5.18 5.75 10.87
CA SER A 124 6.30 5.58 11.78
C SER A 124 7.39 4.74 11.13
N LYS A 125 8.60 5.28 11.10
CA LYS A 125 9.80 4.49 10.80
C LYS A 125 10.20 3.77 12.07
N ASN A 126 10.19 2.44 12.03
CA ASN A 126 10.59 1.68 13.20
C ASN A 126 12.02 1.16 13.05
N THR A 127 12.83 1.57 13.99
CA THR A 127 14.23 1.16 14.09
C THR A 127 14.54 0.43 15.40
N THR A 128 13.57 0.33 16.32
CA THR A 128 13.81 -0.21 17.66
C THR A 128 12.55 -0.83 18.28
N ASN A 129 12.71 -1.65 19.32
CA ASN A 129 11.62 -2.21 20.13
C ASN A 129 10.78 -1.15 20.87
N LYS A 130 11.12 0.15 20.76
CA LYS A 130 10.40 1.28 21.38
C LYS A 130 9.31 1.89 20.50
N TRP A 131 8.92 1.24 19.43
CA TRP A 131 7.96 1.77 18.47
C TRP A 131 6.61 2.18 19.08
N LYS A 132 6.09 1.44 20.06
CA LYS A 132 4.83 1.79 20.76
C LYS A 132 4.94 3.12 21.49
N SER A 133 6.01 3.33 22.24
CA SER A 133 6.24 4.60 22.97
C SER A 133 6.49 5.77 22.02
N GLN A 134 7.17 5.54 20.91
CA GLN A 134 7.37 6.55 19.86
C GLN A 134 6.05 6.95 19.20
N MET A 135 5.19 5.98 18.89
CA MET A 135 3.85 6.24 18.37
C MET A 135 3.00 7.02 19.35
N TYR A 136 3.00 6.60 20.60
CA TYR A 136 2.28 7.32 21.65
C TYR A 136 2.72 8.79 21.72
N SER A 137 4.03 9.05 21.76
CA SER A 137 4.57 10.42 21.76
C SER A 137 4.13 11.22 20.53
N GLN A 138 4.09 10.61 19.36
CA GLN A 138 3.61 11.27 18.14
C GLN A 138 2.10 11.56 18.18
N MET A 139 1.30 10.65 18.72
CA MET A 139 -0.15 10.87 18.90
C MET A 139 -0.44 12.02 19.84
N VAL A 140 0.25 12.07 20.98
CA VAL A 140 0.17 13.17 21.96
C VAL A 140 0.55 14.50 21.30
N LYS A 141 1.68 14.54 20.60
CA LYS A 141 2.15 15.74 19.89
C LYS A 141 1.15 16.24 18.85
N ARG A 142 0.53 15.33 18.11
CA ARG A 142 -0.44 15.66 17.05
C ARG A 142 -1.83 15.99 17.59
N LYS A 143 -2.13 15.69 18.85
CA LYS A 143 -3.46 15.79 19.46
C LYS A 143 -4.57 15.11 18.64
N LYS A 144 -4.22 14.07 17.89
CA LYS A 144 -5.13 13.35 16.98
C LYS A 144 -4.86 11.87 17.05
N ILE A 145 -5.93 11.11 17.14
CA ILE A 145 -5.89 9.64 17.11
C ILE A 145 -5.92 9.18 15.64
N PRO A 146 -4.89 8.46 15.15
CA PRO A 146 -4.86 8.04 13.78
C PRO A 146 -5.94 6.98 13.48
N HIS A 147 -6.50 7.02 12.28
CA HIS A 147 -7.33 5.94 11.76
C HIS A 147 -6.47 4.75 11.31
N ILE A 148 -5.27 5.06 10.81
CA ILE A 148 -4.34 4.10 10.26
C ILE A 148 -2.96 4.39 10.82
N ILE A 149 -2.27 3.33 11.26
CA ILE A 149 -0.85 3.36 11.61
C ILE A 149 -0.11 2.53 10.58
N ILE A 150 0.88 3.13 9.94
CA ILE A 150 1.75 2.43 9.00
C ILE A 150 3.16 2.41 9.58
N ILE A 151 3.69 1.20 9.76
CA ILE A 151 5.05 0.98 10.27
C ILE A 151 5.95 0.62 9.11
N GLU A 152 6.95 1.45 8.86
CA GLU A 152 8.03 1.14 7.93
C GLU A 152 9.17 0.46 8.68
N ILE A 153 9.59 -0.69 8.19
CA ILE A 153 10.74 -1.44 8.70
C ILE A 153 11.72 -1.60 7.55
N THR A 154 12.92 -1.07 7.72
CA THR A 154 13.97 -1.19 6.69
C THR A 154 14.58 -2.59 6.71
N SER A 155 15.22 -3.02 5.63
CA SER A 155 15.91 -4.32 5.59
C SER A 155 16.98 -4.45 6.67
N LYS A 156 17.64 -3.34 7.06
CA LYS A 156 18.64 -3.31 8.13
C LYS A 156 18.05 -3.56 9.53
N ASP A 157 16.76 -3.25 9.70
CA ASP A 157 16.07 -3.34 10.99
C ASP A 157 15.11 -4.53 11.06
N ALA A 158 14.84 -5.19 9.93
CA ALA A 158 13.87 -6.28 9.84
C ALA A 158 14.18 -7.43 10.81
N GLY A 159 15.46 -7.81 10.91
CA GLY A 159 15.92 -8.86 11.84
C GLY A 159 15.92 -8.46 13.32
N LYS A 160 15.82 -7.16 13.62
CA LYS A 160 15.76 -6.64 15.01
C LYS A 160 14.34 -6.54 15.54
N PHE A 161 13.34 -6.55 14.65
CA PHE A 161 11.94 -6.39 14.99
C PHE A 161 11.18 -7.70 14.77
N LEU A 162 11.31 -8.60 15.74
CA LEU A 162 10.75 -9.95 15.70
C LEU A 162 9.44 -10.09 16.49
N ASP A 163 8.93 -9.01 17.07
CA ASP A 163 7.64 -8.97 17.78
C ASP A 163 6.68 -7.99 17.07
N LYS A 164 6.26 -8.37 15.86
CA LYS A 164 5.25 -7.63 15.09
C LYS A 164 3.86 -8.13 15.50
N PRO A 165 3.09 -7.36 16.27
CA PRO A 165 1.81 -7.85 16.76
C PRO A 165 0.74 -7.88 15.66
N ILE A 166 -0.15 -8.85 15.70
CA ILE A 166 -1.37 -8.86 14.87
C ILE A 166 -2.36 -7.79 15.38
N LYS A 167 -2.40 -7.57 16.69
CA LYS A 167 -3.23 -6.55 17.34
C LYS A 167 -2.43 -5.87 18.44
N PHE A 168 -2.68 -4.60 18.63
CA PHE A 168 -2.15 -3.86 19.77
C PHE A 168 -3.10 -2.74 20.18
N ALA A 169 -2.90 -2.24 21.40
CA ALA A 169 -3.60 -1.07 21.91
C ALA A 169 -2.59 0.05 22.21
N ILE A 170 -3.01 1.28 21.98
CA ILE A 170 -2.37 2.48 22.47
C ILE A 170 -3.44 3.26 23.23
N ASN A 171 -3.33 3.32 24.56
CA ASN A 171 -4.42 3.71 25.44
C ASN A 171 -5.67 2.86 25.15
N ASP A 172 -6.82 3.50 25.00
CA ASP A 172 -8.11 2.85 24.72
C ASP A 172 -8.34 2.54 23.24
N PHE A 173 -7.36 2.85 22.37
CA PHE A 173 -7.49 2.66 20.93
C PHE A 173 -6.82 1.37 20.48
N HIS A 174 -7.61 0.50 19.87
CA HIS A 174 -7.18 -0.80 19.38
C HIS A 174 -6.92 -0.76 17.88
N TYR A 175 -5.81 -1.36 17.47
CA TYR A 175 -5.37 -1.48 16.08
C TYR A 175 -5.16 -2.93 15.69
N MET A 176 -5.51 -3.25 14.46
CA MET A 176 -5.35 -4.59 13.89
C MET A 176 -4.61 -4.53 12.56
N LEU A 177 -3.63 -5.41 12.41
CA LEU A 177 -2.89 -5.62 11.16
C LEU A 177 -3.83 -6.22 10.10
N ASP A 178 -3.90 -5.57 8.96
CA ASP A 178 -4.75 -5.97 7.84
C ASP A 178 -3.95 -6.38 6.62
N SER A 179 -2.85 -5.68 6.37
CA SER A 179 -2.02 -5.94 5.21
C SER A 179 -0.56 -5.52 5.42
N ALA A 180 0.30 -6.04 4.55
CA ALA A 180 1.70 -5.70 4.47
C ALA A 180 2.15 -5.60 3.01
N VAL A 181 3.07 -4.68 2.75
CA VAL A 181 3.89 -4.65 1.54
C VAL A 181 5.26 -5.15 1.92
N VAL A 182 5.81 -6.08 1.16
CA VAL A 182 7.12 -6.67 1.43
C VAL A 182 7.98 -6.61 0.17
N LYS A 183 9.20 -6.11 0.30
CA LYS A 183 10.20 -6.20 -0.77
C LYS A 183 10.84 -7.59 -0.77
N ASP A 184 11.22 -8.08 -1.92
CA ASP A 184 11.98 -9.34 -2.01
C ASP A 184 13.35 -9.22 -1.31
N THR A 185 14.00 -10.34 -1.07
CA THR A 185 15.28 -10.39 -0.36
C THR A 185 16.42 -9.71 -1.12
N THR A 186 16.30 -9.52 -2.43
CA THR A 186 17.24 -8.75 -3.25
C THR A 186 16.92 -7.26 -3.29
N GLY A 187 15.75 -6.86 -2.83
CA GLY A 187 15.31 -5.47 -2.75
C GLY A 187 14.86 -4.85 -4.07
N GLN A 188 14.40 -5.65 -5.03
CA GLN A 188 14.01 -5.20 -6.37
C GLN A 188 12.52 -5.23 -6.62
N HIS A 189 11.79 -6.17 -6.01
CA HIS A 189 10.38 -6.42 -6.30
C HIS A 189 9.51 -6.38 -5.04
N PHE A 190 8.27 -5.87 -5.18
CA PHE A 190 7.28 -5.81 -4.11
C PHE A 190 6.17 -6.84 -4.32
N CYS A 191 5.77 -7.48 -3.22
CA CYS A 191 4.52 -8.23 -3.12
C CYS A 191 3.63 -7.67 -2.02
N SER A 192 2.38 -8.12 -1.98
CA SER A 192 1.41 -7.83 -0.91
C SER A 192 1.03 -9.09 -0.16
N ALA A 193 0.89 -8.95 1.14
CA ALA A 193 0.22 -9.89 2.02
C ALA A 193 -0.96 -9.16 2.68
N LEU A 194 -2.18 -9.69 2.61
CA LEU A 194 -3.37 -8.95 3.03
C LEU A 194 -4.46 -9.87 3.58
N THR A 195 -5.43 -9.25 4.25
CA THR A 195 -6.70 -9.90 4.60
C THR A 195 -7.75 -9.48 3.58
N CYS A 196 -8.35 -10.44 2.88
CA CYS A 196 -9.43 -10.19 1.94
C CYS A 196 -10.55 -11.21 2.17
N ASN A 197 -11.79 -10.72 2.32
CA ASN A 197 -12.95 -11.53 2.71
C ASN A 197 -12.67 -12.42 3.93
N LYS A 198 -12.01 -11.84 4.94
CA LYS A 198 -11.57 -12.49 6.21
C LYS A 198 -10.56 -13.62 6.04
N LYS A 199 -10.03 -13.85 4.83
CA LYS A 199 -9.00 -14.84 4.54
C LYS A 199 -7.64 -14.16 4.38
N GLU A 200 -6.58 -14.87 4.73
CA GLU A 200 -5.22 -14.42 4.49
C GLU A 200 -4.84 -14.74 3.04
N MET A 201 -4.41 -13.70 2.33
CA MET A 201 -4.13 -13.76 0.91
C MET A 201 -2.77 -13.15 0.61
N GLY A 202 -2.17 -13.58 -0.49
CA GLY A 202 -0.98 -12.99 -1.07
C GLY A 202 -1.22 -12.51 -2.50
N TYR A 203 -0.41 -11.55 -2.94
CA TYR A 203 -0.43 -11.05 -4.31
C TYR A 203 0.99 -10.73 -4.78
N ASP A 204 1.35 -11.32 -5.92
CA ASP A 204 2.54 -10.98 -6.67
C ASP A 204 2.21 -10.82 -8.15
N GLY A 205 2.36 -9.62 -8.66
CA GLY A 205 2.05 -9.28 -10.04
C GLY A 205 3.03 -9.86 -11.09
N LEU A 206 4.11 -10.52 -10.68
CA LEU A 206 5.00 -11.23 -11.60
C LEU A 206 4.42 -12.57 -12.05
N SER A 207 3.76 -13.27 -11.14
CA SER A 207 3.32 -14.65 -11.36
C SER A 207 1.81 -14.78 -11.53
N HIS A 208 1.03 -13.90 -10.90
CA HIS A 208 -0.42 -14.05 -10.84
C HIS A 208 -1.16 -12.74 -11.05
N HIS A 209 -2.30 -12.82 -11.74
CA HIS A 209 -3.24 -11.70 -11.90
C HIS A 209 -4.32 -11.66 -10.80
N SER A 210 -4.31 -12.62 -9.87
CA SER A 210 -5.30 -12.76 -8.80
C SER A 210 -4.65 -12.93 -7.43
N LEU A 211 -5.46 -12.77 -6.37
CA LEU A 211 -5.06 -13.08 -5.02
C LEU A 211 -4.96 -14.60 -4.84
N LEU A 212 -3.92 -15.04 -4.15
CA LEU A 212 -3.70 -16.43 -3.77
C LEU A 212 -3.94 -16.62 -2.27
N SER A 213 -4.43 -17.79 -1.85
CA SER A 213 -4.48 -18.14 -0.44
C SER A 213 -3.07 -18.21 0.13
N PHE A 214 -2.81 -17.44 1.19
CA PHE A 214 -1.48 -17.32 1.76
C PHE A 214 -1.54 -16.96 3.24
N GLU A 215 -1.29 -17.92 4.09
CA GLU A 215 -1.25 -17.75 5.55
C GLU A 215 0.04 -17.01 5.95
N TRP A 216 0.00 -15.69 5.91
CA TRP A 216 1.19 -14.85 6.07
C TRP A 216 1.44 -14.38 7.49
N LYS A 217 0.40 -14.31 8.33
CA LYS A 217 0.54 -13.73 9.68
C LYS A 217 1.46 -14.55 10.58
N HIS A 218 1.47 -15.87 10.43
CA HIS A 218 2.39 -16.72 11.18
C HIS A 218 3.86 -16.55 10.75
N LYS A 219 4.10 -16.03 9.52
CA LYS A 219 5.45 -15.77 9.00
C LYS A 219 6.04 -14.43 9.45
N LEU A 220 5.22 -13.52 10.01
CA LEU A 220 5.63 -12.15 10.35
C LEU A 220 6.88 -12.08 11.23
N ASN A 221 7.00 -12.98 12.19
CA ASN A 221 8.06 -12.99 13.19
C ASN A 221 9.03 -14.17 13.03
N SER A 222 8.87 -14.94 11.95
CA SER A 222 9.67 -16.13 11.66
C SER A 222 10.67 -15.86 10.55
N ASN A 223 11.88 -16.38 10.70
CA ASN A 223 12.89 -16.30 9.62
C ASN A 223 12.65 -17.40 8.58
N ILE A 224 11.53 -17.27 7.86
CA ILE A 224 11.10 -18.22 6.84
C ILE A 224 11.09 -17.49 5.49
N ASP A 225 11.90 -17.93 4.56
CA ASP A 225 11.83 -17.50 3.18
C ASP A 225 10.61 -18.14 2.51
N TRP A 226 9.90 -17.38 1.70
CA TRP A 226 8.75 -17.85 0.94
C TRP A 226 8.73 -17.22 -0.46
N SER A 227 8.08 -17.89 -1.39
CA SER A 227 7.90 -17.42 -2.76
C SER A 227 6.48 -17.75 -3.22
N PHE A 228 6.04 -17.14 -4.31
CA PHE A 228 4.87 -17.57 -5.04
C PHE A 228 5.29 -18.39 -6.25
N GLU A 229 4.52 -19.39 -6.60
CA GLU A 229 4.78 -20.21 -7.79
C GLU A 229 4.83 -19.32 -9.03
N GLY A 230 5.86 -19.48 -9.86
CA GLY A 230 6.05 -18.69 -11.07
C GLY A 230 6.64 -17.29 -10.86
N SER A 231 6.92 -16.87 -9.61
CA SER A 231 7.62 -15.60 -9.33
C SER A 231 9.09 -15.71 -9.67
N LEU A 232 9.42 -15.32 -10.88
CA LEU A 232 10.79 -15.35 -11.41
C LEU A 232 11.28 -13.91 -11.68
N ASP A 233 12.54 -13.65 -11.38
CA ASP A 233 13.23 -12.41 -11.76
C ASP A 233 13.62 -12.43 -13.26
N LEU A 234 14.37 -11.42 -13.68
CA LEU A 234 14.88 -11.27 -15.05
C LEU A 234 15.76 -12.42 -15.50
N ASP A 235 16.53 -12.95 -14.57
CA ASP A 235 17.46 -14.05 -14.80
C ASP A 235 16.77 -15.42 -14.67
N LYS A 236 15.42 -15.43 -14.58
CA LYS A 236 14.59 -16.63 -14.35
C LYS A 236 14.89 -17.34 -13.03
N LYS A 237 15.41 -16.62 -12.04
CA LYS A 237 15.61 -17.11 -10.68
C LYS A 237 14.36 -16.87 -9.85
N MET A 238 14.05 -17.81 -8.95
CA MET A 238 12.94 -17.67 -8.02
C MET A 238 13.13 -16.46 -7.11
N VAL A 239 12.09 -15.64 -6.98
CA VAL A 239 12.05 -14.48 -6.07
C VAL A 239 11.59 -14.94 -4.70
N TYR A 240 12.28 -14.49 -3.65
CA TYR A 240 11.96 -14.83 -2.27
C TYR A 240 11.69 -13.59 -1.42
N TRP A 241 10.75 -13.73 -0.50
CA TRP A 241 10.42 -12.72 0.51
C TRP A 241 10.61 -13.28 1.92
N ASN A 242 10.89 -12.39 2.88
CA ASN A 242 11.08 -12.75 4.28
C ASN A 242 10.83 -11.54 5.17
N PHE A 243 9.91 -11.65 6.11
CA PHE A 243 9.58 -10.56 7.04
C PHE A 243 10.70 -10.20 8.03
N THR A 244 11.70 -11.07 8.22
CA THR A 244 12.83 -10.77 9.12
C THR A 244 14.07 -10.29 8.37
N LYS A 245 14.04 -10.25 7.03
CA LYS A 245 15.19 -9.81 6.20
C LYS A 245 14.83 -8.60 5.33
N SER A 246 13.58 -8.47 4.94
CA SER A 246 13.16 -7.60 3.86
C SER A 246 12.60 -6.26 4.36
N TYR A 247 12.72 -5.22 3.52
CA TYR A 247 11.97 -3.98 3.69
C TYR A 247 10.47 -4.28 3.68
N GLN A 248 9.73 -3.64 4.59
CA GLN A 248 8.29 -3.85 4.68
C GLN A 248 7.54 -2.63 5.20
N LEU A 249 6.27 -2.52 4.79
CA LEU A 249 5.26 -1.62 5.33
C LEU A 249 4.15 -2.45 5.94
N LEU A 250 3.84 -2.22 7.21
CA LEU A 250 2.77 -2.91 7.94
C LEU A 250 1.61 -1.93 8.16
N PHE A 251 0.40 -2.31 7.74
CA PHE A 251 -0.79 -1.46 7.77
C PHE A 251 -1.73 -1.91 8.90
N TYR A 252 -1.80 -1.10 9.94
CA TYR A 252 -2.69 -1.30 11.07
C TYR A 252 -3.84 -0.32 11.02
N TYR A 253 -5.05 -0.81 11.13
CA TYR A 253 -6.27 -0.01 11.12
C TYR A 253 -6.92 -0.01 12.50
N ARG A 254 -7.43 1.15 12.92
CA ARG A 254 -8.17 1.28 14.16
C ARG A 254 -9.48 0.49 14.07
N ILE A 255 -9.76 -0.31 15.09
CA ILE A 255 -10.95 -1.16 15.18
C ILE A 255 -11.87 -0.77 16.34
N LYS A 256 -11.35 0.00 17.30
CA LYS A 256 -12.07 0.56 18.43
C LYS A 256 -11.41 1.85 18.87
#